data_d1f068f858386ece72f3c11f52b99864
#
_entry.id   d1f068f858386ece72f3c11f52b99864
#
_cell.length_a   1.000
_cell.length_b   1.000
_cell.length_c   1.000
_cell.angle_alpha   90.00
_cell.angle_beta   90.00
_cell.angle_gamma   90.00
#
_symmetry.space_group_name_H-M   'P 1'
#
loop_
_entity.id
_entity.type
_entity.pdbx_description
1 polymer ?
#
loop_
_entity_poly.entity_id
_entity_poly.type
_entity_poly.pdbx_seq_one_letter_code
_entity_poly.pdbx_strand_id
1 'polypeptide(L)'
;MSSVNEDVPVIRISVRNLVEFILREGDIDNRISGGMDRDAMLMGSRIHRKIQRRMGSDYHAEVPLKKEVVFDGFHILVEGRADGIITEQDKAEPGITIDEIKGVLRELRFIEKPEPLHLAQAKCYAAIYAEQKGLEKIDVQITYCQMESEEIRRFVQSFETEELIRWFYELIGKYEKWARFETEWKKVRNASIHETEFPFSYRAGQRDMAAAVYRTILRKKKLFIQASTGVGKTISTVFPSVKALGEGIGEKIFYLTAKTITRTVAEQAFRTLSDNG
;
A
#
# COMPACT_ATOMS: atom_id res chain seq x y z
N MET A 1 3.41 -24.57 -30.92
CA MET A 1 3.66 -23.19 -30.43
C MET A 1 2.69 -22.98 -29.30
N SER A 2 3.09 -23.24 -28.06
CA SER A 2 2.28 -22.98 -26.87
C SER A 2 2.35 -21.49 -26.60
N SER A 3 1.21 -20.80 -26.72
CA SER A 3 1.05 -19.44 -26.23
C SER A 3 1.36 -19.44 -24.72
N VAL A 4 2.49 -18.87 -24.35
CA VAL A 4 2.76 -18.48 -22.96
C VAL A 4 1.66 -17.49 -22.63
N ASN A 5 0.75 -17.88 -21.76
CA ASN A 5 -0.22 -16.97 -21.17
C ASN A 5 0.63 -16.05 -20.27
N GLU A 6 1.11 -14.92 -20.78
CA GLU A 6 1.73 -13.89 -19.97
C GLU A 6 0.64 -13.41 -19.00
N ASP A 7 0.78 -13.72 -17.72
CA ASP A 7 -0.12 -13.22 -16.70
C ASP A 7 -0.10 -11.70 -16.77
N VAL A 8 -1.27 -11.10 -17.04
CA VAL A 8 -1.43 -9.65 -17.17
C VAL A 8 -0.96 -8.99 -15.88
N PRO A 9 -0.04 -8.01 -15.92
CA PRO A 9 0.46 -7.36 -14.73
C PRO A 9 -0.65 -6.73 -13.89
N VAL A 10 -0.64 -6.97 -12.57
CA VAL A 10 -1.60 -6.41 -11.63
C VAL A 10 -0.89 -5.44 -10.69
N ILE A 11 -1.21 -4.15 -10.80
CA ILE A 11 -0.74 -3.10 -9.90
C ILE A 11 -1.69 -3.01 -8.71
N ARG A 12 -1.18 -3.29 -7.51
CA ARG A 12 -1.96 -3.25 -6.27
C ARG A 12 -1.78 -1.92 -5.56
N ILE A 13 -2.89 -1.31 -5.18
CA ILE A 13 -2.88 -0.08 -4.38
C ILE A 13 -3.96 -0.14 -3.30
N SER A 14 -3.63 0.27 -2.08
CA SER A 14 -4.65 0.41 -1.05
C SER A 14 -5.51 1.65 -1.31
N VAL A 15 -6.79 1.60 -0.90
CA VAL A 15 -7.71 2.76 -0.96
C VAL A 15 -7.05 3.99 -0.32
N ARG A 16 -6.44 3.84 0.84
CA ARG A 16 -5.76 4.93 1.53
C ARG A 16 -4.65 5.54 0.67
N ASN A 17 -3.76 4.71 0.13
CA ASN A 17 -2.64 5.20 -0.68
C ASN A 17 -3.12 5.85 -1.98
N LEU A 18 -4.15 5.31 -2.62
CA LEU A 18 -4.75 5.90 -3.82
C LEU A 18 -5.28 7.31 -3.54
N VAL A 19 -6.08 7.44 -2.48
CA VAL A 19 -6.67 8.73 -2.06
C VAL A 19 -5.58 9.74 -1.68
N GLU A 20 -4.62 9.34 -0.83
CA GLU A 20 -3.53 10.20 -0.42
C GLU A 20 -2.62 10.62 -1.59
N PHE A 21 -2.38 9.73 -2.55
CA PHE A 21 -1.52 10.01 -3.70
C PHE A 21 -2.16 10.96 -4.71
N ILE A 22 -3.46 10.83 -4.96
CA ILE A 22 -4.15 11.59 -6.01
C ILE A 22 -4.78 12.89 -5.48
N LEU A 23 -5.30 12.89 -4.25
CA LEU A 23 -6.12 13.98 -3.72
C LEU A 23 -5.43 14.81 -2.63
N ARG A 24 -4.21 14.45 -2.22
CA ARG A 24 -3.48 15.28 -1.27
C ARG A 24 -3.08 16.59 -1.94
N GLU A 25 -3.53 17.69 -1.36
CA GLU A 25 -3.25 19.05 -1.79
C GLU A 25 -2.52 19.82 -0.66
N GLY A 26 -1.83 20.88 -1.02
CA GLY A 26 -1.11 21.76 -0.09
C GLY A 26 0.41 21.65 -0.20
N ASP A 27 1.08 22.50 0.56
CA ASP A 27 2.55 22.56 0.59
C ASP A 27 3.16 21.39 1.37
N ILE A 28 4.41 21.05 1.02
CA ILE A 28 5.19 20.08 1.79
C ILE A 28 5.58 20.72 3.13
N ASP A 29 4.96 20.26 4.21
CA ASP A 29 5.30 20.68 5.56
C ASP A 29 6.21 19.65 6.24
N ASN A 30 7.51 19.95 6.29
CA ASN A 30 8.51 19.10 6.98
C ASN A 30 8.61 19.39 8.47
N ARG A 31 7.87 20.36 9.02
CA ARG A 31 7.84 20.64 10.46
C ARG A 31 7.13 19.53 11.24
N ILE A 32 6.30 18.75 10.57
CA ILE A 32 5.61 17.56 11.11
C ILE A 32 6.33 16.27 10.63
N SER A 33 7.63 16.29 10.54
CA SER A 33 8.45 15.12 10.17
C SER A 33 8.73 14.17 11.34
N GLY A 34 7.97 14.27 12.41
CA GLY A 34 7.84 13.15 13.36
C GLY A 34 7.03 12.06 12.68
N GLY A 35 7.65 10.93 12.34
CA GLY A 35 6.89 9.73 11.97
C GLY A 35 5.76 9.57 12.99
N MET A 36 4.57 9.19 12.50
CA MET A 36 3.40 9.02 13.37
C MET A 36 3.87 8.21 14.58
N ASP A 37 3.86 8.85 15.76
CA ASP A 37 4.38 8.26 16.98
C ASP A 37 3.76 6.87 17.10
N ARG A 38 4.59 5.86 17.33
CA ARG A 38 4.13 4.47 17.46
C ARG A 38 2.99 4.36 18.47
N ASP A 39 3.02 5.23 19.47
CA ASP A 39 1.98 5.33 20.49
C ASP A 39 0.67 5.90 19.91
N ALA A 40 0.73 6.88 19.01
CA ALA A 40 -0.45 7.40 18.30
C ALA A 40 -1.09 6.36 17.37
N MET A 41 -0.29 5.53 16.69
CA MET A 41 -0.81 4.41 15.87
C MET A 41 -1.49 3.33 16.74
N LEU A 42 -0.88 2.97 17.85
CA LEU A 42 -1.45 2.00 18.80
C LEU A 42 -2.74 2.55 19.42
N MET A 43 -2.77 3.84 19.75
CA MET A 43 -3.94 4.52 20.31
C MET A 43 -5.07 4.58 19.28
N GLY A 44 -4.80 4.91 18.02
CA GLY A 44 -5.77 4.86 16.93
C GLY A 44 -6.41 3.49 16.79
N SER A 45 -5.60 2.42 16.71
CA SER A 45 -6.11 1.05 16.62
C SER A 45 -6.93 0.60 17.86
N ARG A 46 -6.62 1.15 19.04
CA ARG A 46 -7.40 0.90 20.27
C ARG A 46 -8.77 1.58 20.21
N ILE A 47 -8.82 2.81 19.69
CA ILE A 47 -10.04 3.58 19.54
C ILE A 47 -10.98 2.89 18.54
N HIS A 48 -10.51 2.49 17.37
CA HIS A 48 -11.30 1.75 16.38
C HIS A 48 -11.98 0.55 17.03
N ARG A 49 -11.22 -0.34 17.66
CA ARG A 49 -11.76 -1.52 18.34
C ARG A 49 -12.75 -1.19 19.46
N LYS A 50 -12.55 -0.07 20.15
CA LYS A 50 -13.44 0.34 21.23
C LYS A 50 -14.80 0.83 20.69
N ILE A 51 -14.78 1.63 19.62
CA ILE A 51 -15.99 2.10 18.94
C ILE A 51 -16.75 0.91 18.34
N GLN A 52 -16.08 0.07 17.57
CA GLN A 52 -16.65 -1.12 16.94
C GLN A 52 -17.35 -2.05 17.95
N ARG A 53 -16.77 -2.26 19.14
CA ARG A 53 -17.37 -3.08 20.21
C ARG A 53 -18.63 -2.48 20.84
N ARG A 54 -18.84 -1.17 20.71
CA ARG A 54 -20.02 -0.48 21.24
C ARG A 54 -21.18 -0.41 20.24
N MET A 55 -20.92 -0.83 19.00
CA MET A 55 -21.93 -0.85 17.95
C MET A 55 -22.83 -2.11 18.08
N GLY A 56 -24.03 -2.03 17.52
CA GLY A 56 -25.02 -3.11 17.56
C GLY A 56 -24.71 -4.28 16.61
N SER A 57 -25.63 -5.22 16.51
CA SER A 57 -25.53 -6.42 15.67
C SER A 57 -25.56 -6.13 14.17
N ASP A 58 -26.03 -4.99 13.78
CA ASP A 58 -26.13 -4.44 12.43
C ASP A 58 -24.82 -3.81 11.93
N TYR A 59 -23.78 -3.76 12.78
CA TYR A 59 -22.46 -3.23 12.45
C TYR A 59 -21.47 -4.34 12.13
N HIS A 60 -20.99 -4.36 10.89
CA HIS A 60 -19.98 -5.28 10.41
C HIS A 60 -18.61 -4.60 10.40
N ALA A 61 -17.75 -4.94 11.36
CA ALA A 61 -16.43 -4.34 11.51
C ALA A 61 -15.40 -4.94 10.54
N GLU A 62 -14.42 -4.12 10.12
CA GLU A 62 -13.23 -4.56 9.39
C GLU A 62 -13.53 -5.34 8.10
N VAL A 63 -14.46 -4.84 7.29
CA VAL A 63 -14.92 -5.52 6.07
C VAL A 63 -13.91 -5.35 4.94
N PRO A 64 -13.31 -6.44 4.42
CA PRO A 64 -12.38 -6.36 3.29
C PRO A 64 -13.13 -6.07 1.99
N LEU A 65 -12.68 -5.07 1.25
CA LEU A 65 -13.23 -4.64 -0.02
C LEU A 65 -12.13 -4.56 -1.06
N LYS A 66 -12.44 -4.97 -2.29
CA LYS A 66 -11.51 -4.90 -3.41
C LYS A 66 -12.26 -4.67 -4.72
N LYS A 67 -11.64 -3.94 -5.61
CA LYS A 67 -12.12 -3.73 -6.98
C LYS A 67 -10.95 -3.82 -7.94
N GLU A 68 -11.07 -4.67 -8.92
CA GLU A 68 -10.14 -4.77 -10.04
C GLU A 68 -10.68 -3.96 -11.23
N VAL A 69 -9.83 -3.13 -11.80
CA VAL A 69 -10.13 -2.32 -12.98
C VAL A 69 -9.15 -2.69 -14.07
N VAL A 70 -9.68 -3.05 -15.23
CA VAL A 70 -8.92 -3.52 -16.38
C VAL A 70 -8.52 -2.35 -17.26
N PHE A 71 -7.23 -2.26 -17.58
CA PHE A 71 -6.67 -1.35 -18.57
C PHE A 71 -5.97 -2.14 -19.67
N ASP A 72 -5.66 -1.49 -20.77
CA ASP A 72 -4.88 -2.10 -21.83
C ASP A 72 -3.45 -2.40 -21.36
N GLY A 73 -3.12 -3.69 -21.27
CA GLY A 73 -1.83 -4.23 -20.90
C GLY A 73 -1.55 -4.38 -19.40
N PHE A 74 -2.47 -3.99 -18.50
CA PHE A 74 -2.37 -4.21 -17.06
C PHE A 74 -3.70 -4.03 -16.33
N HIS A 75 -3.77 -4.50 -15.07
CA HIS A 75 -4.92 -4.26 -14.19
C HIS A 75 -4.49 -3.42 -12.98
N ILE A 76 -5.44 -2.64 -12.44
CA ILE A 76 -5.27 -1.98 -11.15
C ILE A 76 -6.21 -2.66 -10.16
N LEU A 77 -5.65 -3.24 -9.10
CA LEU A 77 -6.41 -3.79 -7.97
C LEU A 77 -6.38 -2.79 -6.82
N VAL A 78 -7.51 -2.11 -6.62
CA VAL A 78 -7.74 -1.27 -5.45
C VAL A 78 -8.31 -2.13 -4.34
N GLU A 79 -7.66 -2.13 -3.17
CA GLU A 79 -8.08 -2.96 -2.05
C GLU A 79 -7.94 -2.22 -0.72
N GLY A 80 -8.73 -2.65 0.26
CA GLY A 80 -8.64 -2.10 1.60
C GLY A 80 -9.65 -2.75 2.52
N ARG A 81 -9.83 -2.15 3.68
CA ARG A 81 -10.73 -2.63 4.70
C ARG A 81 -11.52 -1.44 5.25
N ALA A 82 -12.85 -1.46 5.06
CA ALA A 82 -13.73 -0.48 5.66
C ALA A 82 -13.76 -0.70 7.18
N ASP A 83 -13.65 0.35 7.98
CA ASP A 83 -13.69 0.25 9.43
C ASP A 83 -15.02 -0.35 9.91
N GLY A 84 -16.13 0.00 9.24
CA GLY A 84 -17.43 -0.59 9.49
C GLY A 84 -18.42 -0.43 8.35
N ILE A 85 -19.37 -1.35 8.31
CA ILE A 85 -20.57 -1.27 7.46
C ILE A 85 -21.78 -1.47 8.36
N ILE A 86 -22.69 -0.51 8.35
CA ILE A 86 -23.97 -0.56 9.09
C ILE A 86 -25.06 -0.98 8.12
N THR A 87 -25.82 -2.02 8.47
CA THR A 87 -26.93 -2.54 7.67
C THR A 87 -28.24 -2.41 8.45
N GLU A 88 -28.93 -1.29 8.27
CA GLU A 88 -30.17 -0.99 8.98
C GLU A 88 -31.36 -1.72 8.33
N GLN A 89 -31.58 -2.97 8.70
CA GLN A 89 -32.65 -3.81 8.13
C GLN A 89 -34.04 -3.54 8.73
N ASP A 90 -34.09 -3.02 9.96
CA ASP A 90 -35.32 -2.82 10.73
C ASP A 90 -36.01 -1.46 10.46
N LYS A 91 -35.45 -0.64 9.55
CA LYS A 91 -36.07 0.62 9.13
C LYS A 91 -37.05 0.41 7.99
N ALA A 92 -38.03 1.30 7.86
CA ALA A 92 -38.99 1.30 6.75
C ALA A 92 -38.30 1.42 5.38
N GLU A 93 -37.14 2.05 5.33
CA GLU A 93 -36.23 2.04 4.19
C GLU A 93 -34.88 1.48 4.65
N PRO A 94 -34.55 0.22 4.28
CA PRO A 94 -33.26 -0.38 4.61
C PRO A 94 -32.11 0.45 4.06
N GLY A 95 -31.24 0.92 4.95
CA GLY A 95 -30.08 1.74 4.61
C GLY A 95 -28.77 1.00 4.82
N ILE A 96 -27.79 1.32 4.00
CA ILE A 96 -26.42 0.85 4.18
C ILE A 96 -25.51 2.07 4.33
N THR A 97 -24.72 2.06 5.40
CA THR A 97 -23.76 3.13 5.70
C THR A 97 -22.36 2.57 5.82
N ILE A 98 -21.42 3.14 5.09
CA ILE A 98 -19.99 2.90 5.30
C ILE A 98 -19.49 3.84 6.38
N ASP A 99 -18.90 3.29 7.44
CA ASP A 99 -18.33 4.04 8.55
C ASP A 99 -16.81 4.03 8.51
N GLU A 100 -16.21 5.21 8.49
CA GLU A 100 -14.77 5.42 8.56
C GLU A 100 -14.42 6.12 9.87
N ILE A 101 -13.63 5.47 10.71
CA ILE A 101 -13.31 5.94 12.07
C ILE A 101 -11.95 6.64 12.07
N LYS A 102 -11.88 7.81 12.68
CA LYS A 102 -10.63 8.58 12.81
C LYS A 102 -10.42 9.07 14.23
N GLY A 103 -9.32 8.66 14.84
CA GLY A 103 -8.85 9.24 16.09
C GLY A 103 -8.19 10.59 15.83
N VAL A 104 -8.54 11.61 16.61
CA VAL A 104 -8.01 12.97 16.51
C VAL A 104 -7.57 13.50 17.88
N LEU A 105 -6.51 14.31 17.92
CA LEU A 105 -6.05 14.98 19.14
C LEU A 105 -6.76 16.31 19.37
N ARG A 106 -7.18 16.98 18.28
CA ARG A 106 -7.88 18.26 18.38
C ARG A 106 -9.29 18.09 18.92
N GLU A 107 -9.82 19.12 19.59
CA GLU A 107 -11.18 19.14 20.09
C GLU A 107 -12.20 19.08 18.94
N LEU A 108 -13.24 18.25 19.12
CA LEU A 108 -14.24 17.99 18.07
C LEU A 108 -15.07 19.21 17.69
N ARG A 109 -15.24 20.19 18.60
CA ARG A 109 -15.97 21.44 18.32
C ARG A 109 -15.36 22.24 17.14
N PHE A 110 -14.06 22.07 16.87
CA PHE A 110 -13.36 22.72 15.76
C PHE A 110 -13.38 21.92 14.45
N ILE A 111 -14.06 20.78 14.42
CA ILE A 111 -14.25 19.98 13.20
C ILE A 111 -15.66 20.25 12.69
N GLU A 112 -15.81 21.21 11.80
CA GLU A 112 -17.12 21.60 11.25
C GLU A 112 -17.60 20.67 10.13
N LYS A 113 -16.66 20.08 9.38
CA LYS A 113 -16.90 19.16 8.25
C LYS A 113 -15.85 18.07 8.21
N PRO A 114 -16.13 16.96 7.53
CA PRO A 114 -15.14 15.91 7.33
C PRO A 114 -13.91 16.42 6.57
N GLU A 115 -12.75 15.89 6.96
CA GLU A 115 -11.51 16.06 6.20
C GLU A 115 -11.69 15.45 4.80
N PRO A 116 -11.32 16.15 3.72
CA PRO A 116 -11.54 15.67 2.35
C PRO A 116 -10.95 14.28 2.07
N LEU A 117 -9.75 13.99 2.58
CA LEU A 117 -9.11 12.68 2.40
C LEU A 117 -9.83 11.56 3.15
N HIS A 118 -10.34 11.83 4.36
CA HIS A 118 -11.12 10.84 5.12
C HIS A 118 -12.44 10.52 4.42
N LEU A 119 -13.14 11.57 3.95
CA LEU A 119 -14.37 11.41 3.18
C LEU A 119 -14.10 10.64 1.88
N ALA A 120 -13.03 10.96 1.15
CA ALA A 120 -12.67 10.27 -0.08
C ALA A 120 -12.35 8.78 0.15
N GLN A 121 -11.70 8.45 1.26
CA GLN A 121 -11.44 7.05 1.64
C GLN A 121 -12.74 6.28 1.84
N ALA A 122 -13.68 6.82 2.61
CA ALA A 122 -14.98 6.21 2.85
C ALA A 122 -15.83 6.13 1.56
N LYS A 123 -15.77 7.16 0.70
CA LYS A 123 -16.42 7.14 -0.63
C LYS A 123 -15.88 6.02 -1.53
N CYS A 124 -14.58 5.74 -1.51
CA CYS A 124 -14.02 4.60 -2.25
C CYS A 124 -14.62 3.27 -1.77
N TYR A 125 -14.70 3.05 -0.46
CA TYR A 125 -15.33 1.85 0.08
C TYR A 125 -16.80 1.77 -0.27
N ALA A 126 -17.52 2.90 -0.19
CA ALA A 126 -18.92 2.98 -0.55
C ALA A 126 -19.15 2.66 -2.04
N ALA A 127 -18.33 3.21 -2.94
CA ALA A 127 -18.41 2.91 -4.38
C ALA A 127 -18.22 1.41 -4.66
N ILE A 128 -17.17 0.81 -4.06
CA ILE A 128 -16.88 -0.62 -4.24
C ILE A 128 -18.02 -1.48 -3.70
N TYR A 129 -18.52 -1.18 -2.51
CA TYR A 129 -19.57 -1.96 -1.87
C TYR A 129 -20.91 -1.82 -2.59
N ALA A 130 -21.31 -0.58 -2.93
CA ALA A 130 -22.57 -0.31 -3.62
C ALA A 130 -22.62 -0.98 -4.99
N GLU A 131 -21.54 -0.91 -5.77
CA GLU A 131 -21.43 -1.60 -7.06
C GLU A 131 -21.54 -3.12 -6.90
N GLN A 132 -20.86 -3.71 -5.92
CA GLN A 132 -20.90 -5.16 -5.66
C GLN A 132 -22.27 -5.66 -5.20
N LYS A 133 -23.05 -4.81 -4.54
CA LYS A 133 -24.38 -5.13 -4.00
C LYS A 133 -25.53 -4.67 -4.88
N GLY A 134 -25.26 -3.90 -5.93
CA GLY A 134 -26.29 -3.35 -6.80
C GLY A 134 -27.21 -2.35 -6.11
N LEU A 135 -26.67 -1.54 -5.20
CA LEU A 135 -27.44 -0.52 -4.46
C LEU A 135 -27.69 0.68 -5.35
N GLU A 136 -28.86 1.33 -5.21
CA GLU A 136 -29.16 2.60 -5.85
C GLU A 136 -28.56 3.78 -5.09
N LYS A 137 -28.51 3.66 -3.75
CA LYS A 137 -28.05 4.70 -2.84
C LYS A 137 -27.26 4.10 -1.67
N ILE A 138 -26.30 4.85 -1.13
CA ILE A 138 -25.50 4.45 0.02
C ILE A 138 -25.10 5.67 0.86
N ASP A 139 -25.06 5.51 2.17
CA ASP A 139 -24.59 6.52 3.08
C ASP A 139 -23.11 6.34 3.43
N VAL A 140 -22.44 7.45 3.65
CA VAL A 140 -21.05 7.51 4.12
C VAL A 140 -21.03 8.27 5.44
N GLN A 141 -20.47 7.65 6.46
CA GLN A 141 -20.29 8.22 7.79
C GLN A 141 -18.79 8.38 8.09
N ILE A 142 -18.41 9.55 8.59
CA ILE A 142 -17.09 9.77 9.19
C ILE A 142 -17.27 9.92 10.69
N THR A 143 -16.71 8.98 11.45
CA THR A 143 -16.74 8.95 12.89
C THR A 143 -15.42 9.47 13.47
N TYR A 144 -15.39 10.71 13.94
CA TYR A 144 -14.27 11.26 14.69
C TYR A 144 -14.37 10.93 16.17
N CYS A 145 -13.27 10.46 16.73
CA CYS A 145 -13.12 10.25 18.18
C CYS A 145 -11.94 11.07 18.68
N GLN A 146 -12.18 11.95 19.64
CA GLN A 146 -11.12 12.64 20.35
C GLN A 146 -10.38 11.64 21.25
N MET A 147 -9.03 11.58 21.10
CA MET A 147 -8.25 10.48 21.67
C MET A 147 -8.15 10.48 23.20
N GLU A 148 -8.29 11.64 23.84
CA GLU A 148 -8.17 11.80 25.30
C GLU A 148 -9.55 11.72 25.99
N SER A 149 -10.53 12.52 25.52
CA SER A 149 -11.87 12.57 26.11
C SER A 149 -12.79 11.44 25.66
N GLU A 150 -12.45 10.76 24.56
CA GLU A 150 -13.28 9.74 23.91
C GLU A 150 -14.63 10.26 23.40
N GLU A 151 -14.80 11.57 23.32
CA GLU A 151 -15.93 12.16 22.64
C GLU A 151 -16.02 11.72 21.18
N ILE A 152 -17.25 11.54 20.69
CA ILE A 152 -17.51 11.09 19.32
C ILE A 152 -18.37 12.12 18.60
N ARG A 153 -17.95 12.47 17.36
CA ARG A 153 -18.75 13.27 16.42
C ARG A 153 -18.86 12.56 15.10
N ARG A 154 -20.07 12.48 14.56
CA ARG A 154 -20.35 11.79 13.30
C ARG A 154 -20.85 12.77 12.25
N PHE A 155 -20.38 12.58 11.01
CA PHE A 155 -20.84 13.29 9.83
C PHE A 155 -21.36 12.26 8.84
N VAL A 156 -22.62 12.37 8.45
CA VAL A 156 -23.27 11.45 7.50
C VAL A 156 -23.61 12.21 6.23
N GLN A 157 -23.34 11.60 5.09
CA GLN A 157 -23.72 12.10 3.77
C GLN A 157 -24.24 10.95 2.91
N SER A 158 -25.33 11.20 2.19
CA SER A 158 -25.93 10.25 1.27
C SER A 158 -25.41 10.48 -0.15
N PHE A 159 -25.21 9.41 -0.90
CA PHE A 159 -24.73 9.46 -2.27
C PHE A 159 -25.55 8.52 -3.16
N GLU A 160 -25.85 8.99 -4.37
CA GLU A 160 -26.34 8.14 -5.44
C GLU A 160 -25.19 7.26 -5.96
N THR A 161 -25.44 5.98 -6.10
CA THR A 161 -24.40 5.00 -6.47
C THR A 161 -23.76 5.33 -7.82
N GLU A 162 -24.54 5.76 -8.80
CA GLU A 162 -23.99 6.12 -10.12
C GLU A 162 -22.97 7.26 -10.05
N GLU A 163 -23.25 8.30 -9.26
CA GLU A 163 -22.34 9.44 -9.08
C GLU A 163 -21.07 8.99 -8.35
N LEU A 164 -21.23 8.14 -7.35
CA LEU A 164 -20.13 7.63 -6.55
C LEU A 164 -19.20 6.71 -7.36
N ILE A 165 -19.78 5.83 -8.18
CA ILE A 165 -19.03 4.97 -9.10
C ILE A 165 -18.28 5.80 -10.13
N ARG A 166 -18.93 6.78 -10.76
CA ARG A 166 -18.27 7.68 -11.71
C ARG A 166 -17.07 8.38 -11.09
N TRP A 167 -17.24 8.97 -9.92
CA TRP A 167 -16.16 9.63 -9.18
C TRP A 167 -15.01 8.66 -8.86
N PHE A 168 -15.32 7.42 -8.47
CA PHE A 168 -14.32 6.40 -8.16
C PHE A 168 -13.49 6.01 -9.38
N TYR A 169 -14.14 5.81 -10.54
CA TYR A 169 -13.43 5.51 -11.79
C TYR A 169 -12.61 6.71 -12.30
N GLU A 170 -13.07 7.93 -12.11
CA GLU A 170 -12.27 9.13 -12.40
C GLU A 170 -11.01 9.20 -11.52
N LEU A 171 -11.13 8.85 -10.25
CA LEU A 171 -10.00 8.79 -9.33
C LEU A 171 -8.96 7.76 -9.80
N ILE A 172 -9.41 6.56 -10.20
CA ILE A 172 -8.54 5.51 -10.73
C ILE A 172 -7.91 5.95 -12.06
N GLY A 173 -8.68 6.61 -12.94
CA GLY A 173 -8.19 7.16 -14.21
C GLY A 173 -7.05 8.17 -14.01
N LYS A 174 -7.10 8.98 -12.94
CA LYS A 174 -5.98 9.88 -12.58
C LYS A 174 -4.72 9.10 -12.14
N TYR A 175 -4.89 7.90 -11.59
CA TYR A 175 -3.77 7.04 -11.17
C TYR A 175 -3.21 6.20 -12.32
N GLU A 176 -3.97 5.94 -13.39
CA GLU A 176 -3.60 5.07 -14.51
C GLU A 176 -2.20 5.36 -15.06
N LYS A 177 -1.86 6.63 -15.31
CA LYS A 177 -0.57 7.04 -15.86
C LYS A 177 0.62 6.57 -15.02
N TRP A 178 0.46 6.53 -13.70
CA TRP A 178 1.49 6.07 -12.78
C TRP A 178 1.61 4.55 -12.76
N ALA A 179 0.46 3.85 -12.80
CA ALA A 179 0.42 2.39 -12.90
C ALA A 179 1.00 1.90 -14.24
N ARG A 180 0.71 2.59 -15.33
CA ARG A 180 1.29 2.34 -16.66
C ARG A 180 2.81 2.53 -16.64
N PHE A 181 3.27 3.66 -16.14
CA PHE A 181 4.71 3.93 -15.98
C PHE A 181 5.39 2.84 -15.15
N GLU A 182 4.82 2.44 -14.03
CA GLU A 182 5.38 1.38 -13.17
C GLU A 182 5.47 0.04 -13.91
N THR A 183 4.44 -0.29 -14.70
CA THR A 183 4.39 -1.53 -15.48
C THR A 183 5.47 -1.53 -16.57
N GLU A 184 5.58 -0.45 -17.34
CA GLU A 184 6.58 -0.30 -18.40
C GLU A 184 8.00 -0.26 -17.82
N TRP A 185 8.21 0.50 -16.76
CA TRP A 185 9.49 0.57 -16.06
C TRP A 185 9.93 -0.81 -15.53
N LYS A 186 9.02 -1.59 -14.93
CA LYS A 186 9.34 -2.94 -14.46
C LYS A 186 9.81 -3.84 -15.62
N LYS A 187 9.20 -3.75 -16.79
CA LYS A 187 9.64 -4.50 -17.98
C LYS A 187 11.07 -4.13 -18.37
N VAL A 188 11.36 -2.83 -18.53
CA VAL A 188 12.70 -2.34 -18.91
C VAL A 188 13.73 -2.73 -17.85
N ARG A 189 13.43 -2.46 -16.57
CA ARG A 189 14.32 -2.81 -15.46
C ARG A 189 14.62 -4.31 -15.41
N ASN A 190 13.59 -5.15 -15.53
CA ASN A 190 13.78 -6.59 -15.44
C ASN A 190 14.59 -7.11 -16.62
N ALA A 191 14.37 -6.58 -17.82
CA ALA A 191 15.16 -6.93 -19.01
C ALA A 191 16.66 -6.57 -18.83
N SER A 192 16.97 -5.35 -18.35
CA SER A 192 18.36 -4.97 -18.09
C SER A 192 19.01 -5.82 -16.98
N ILE A 193 18.29 -6.13 -15.92
CA ILE A 193 18.80 -7.00 -14.85
C ILE A 193 19.08 -8.42 -15.38
N HIS A 194 18.31 -8.91 -16.32
CA HIS A 194 18.54 -10.22 -16.94
C HIS A 194 19.92 -10.32 -17.61
N GLU A 195 20.36 -9.26 -18.26
CA GLU A 195 21.65 -9.19 -18.94
C GLU A 195 22.83 -8.96 -17.95
N THR A 196 22.55 -8.47 -16.74
CA THR A 196 23.59 -8.16 -15.75
C THR A 196 24.29 -9.44 -15.25
N GLU A 197 25.60 -9.50 -15.38
CA GLU A 197 26.44 -10.59 -14.87
C GLU A 197 27.15 -10.18 -13.57
N PHE A 198 27.72 -11.18 -12.85
CA PHE A 198 28.57 -10.89 -11.70
C PHE A 198 29.84 -10.16 -12.15
N PRO A 199 30.13 -8.94 -11.65
CA PRO A 199 31.08 -8.04 -12.27
C PRO A 199 32.56 -8.38 -12.06
N PHE A 200 32.85 -9.48 -11.34
CA PHE A 200 34.22 -9.90 -11.00
C PHE A 200 34.38 -11.41 -11.14
N SER A 201 35.65 -11.87 -11.21
CA SER A 201 35.94 -13.29 -11.00
C SER A 201 35.59 -13.69 -9.56
N TYR A 202 34.84 -14.76 -9.39
CA TYR A 202 34.45 -15.23 -8.07
C TYR A 202 35.68 -15.63 -7.24
N ARG A 203 35.75 -15.13 -6.02
CA ARG A 203 36.68 -15.61 -4.99
C ARG A 203 36.12 -16.87 -4.31
N ALA A 204 36.97 -17.62 -3.64
CA ALA A 204 36.55 -18.80 -2.87
C ALA A 204 35.37 -18.45 -1.92
N GLY A 205 34.31 -19.24 -1.99
CA GLY A 205 33.09 -19.09 -1.19
C GLY A 205 32.11 -17.98 -1.62
N GLN A 206 32.51 -17.07 -2.54
CA GLN A 206 31.59 -15.99 -3.00
C GLN A 206 30.40 -16.54 -3.78
N ARG A 207 30.62 -17.50 -4.67
CA ARG A 207 29.56 -18.12 -5.47
C ARG A 207 28.55 -18.84 -4.58
N ASP A 208 29.01 -19.55 -3.58
CA ASP A 208 28.17 -20.27 -2.63
C ASP A 208 27.33 -19.29 -1.80
N MET A 209 27.94 -18.17 -1.36
CA MET A 209 27.27 -17.11 -0.64
C MET A 209 26.16 -16.46 -1.51
N ALA A 210 26.47 -16.09 -2.75
CA ALA A 210 25.49 -15.50 -3.67
C ALA A 210 24.32 -16.45 -3.94
N ALA A 211 24.62 -17.74 -4.18
CA ALA A 211 23.61 -18.78 -4.37
C ALA A 211 22.74 -19.00 -3.12
N ALA A 212 23.35 -18.93 -1.92
CA ALA A 212 22.60 -19.04 -0.66
C ALA A 212 21.64 -17.85 -0.47
N VAL A 213 22.08 -16.62 -0.75
CA VAL A 213 21.22 -15.40 -0.71
C VAL A 213 20.06 -15.55 -1.67
N TYR A 214 20.32 -15.84 -2.95
CA TYR A 214 19.28 -16.01 -3.94
C TYR A 214 18.23 -17.07 -3.54
N ARG A 215 18.68 -18.26 -3.17
CA ARG A 215 17.79 -19.35 -2.71
C ARG A 215 16.98 -18.96 -1.48
N THR A 216 17.56 -18.16 -0.60
CA THR A 216 16.86 -17.68 0.61
C THR A 216 15.75 -16.71 0.27
N ILE A 217 15.98 -15.78 -0.67
CA ILE A 217 14.96 -14.86 -1.17
C ILE A 217 13.84 -15.65 -1.86
N LEU A 218 14.18 -16.57 -2.76
CA LEU A 218 13.22 -17.42 -3.46
C LEU A 218 12.31 -18.21 -2.50
N ARG A 219 12.92 -18.74 -1.41
CA ARG A 219 12.19 -19.52 -0.39
C ARG A 219 11.52 -18.67 0.68
N LYS A 220 11.61 -17.33 0.62
CA LYS A 220 11.09 -16.39 1.63
C LYS A 220 11.54 -16.71 3.05
N LYS A 221 12.84 -17.08 3.19
CA LYS A 221 13.46 -17.45 4.46
C LYS A 221 14.39 -16.35 4.98
N LYS A 222 14.95 -16.55 6.17
CA LYS A 222 15.99 -15.70 6.77
C LYS A 222 17.34 -16.39 6.62
N LEU A 223 18.40 -15.61 6.35
CA LEU A 223 19.76 -16.09 6.21
C LEU A 223 20.68 -15.26 7.11
N PHE A 224 21.50 -15.91 7.90
CA PHE A 224 22.57 -15.30 8.65
C PHE A 224 23.90 -15.74 8.03
N ILE A 225 24.76 -14.78 7.68
CA ILE A 225 26.04 -15.04 7.02
C ILE A 225 27.16 -14.50 7.91
N GLN A 226 28.07 -15.36 8.30
CA GLN A 226 29.33 -14.97 8.92
C GLN A 226 30.47 -15.23 7.92
N ALA A 227 31.19 -14.16 7.56
CA ALA A 227 32.31 -14.24 6.64
C ALA A 227 33.38 -13.20 7.01
N SER A 228 34.65 -13.52 6.77
CA SER A 228 35.78 -12.64 7.05
C SER A 228 35.73 -11.32 6.27
N THR A 229 36.47 -10.31 6.70
CA THR A 229 36.64 -9.06 5.95
C THR A 229 37.34 -9.32 4.63
N GLY A 230 37.04 -8.53 3.60
CA GLY A 230 37.70 -8.62 2.29
C GLY A 230 37.19 -9.69 1.32
N VAL A 231 36.32 -10.59 1.73
CA VAL A 231 35.75 -11.64 0.85
C VAL A 231 34.66 -11.13 -0.13
N GLY A 232 34.36 -9.84 -0.15
CA GLY A 232 33.37 -9.28 -1.06
C GLY A 232 31.91 -9.54 -0.67
N LYS A 233 31.60 -9.57 0.65
CA LYS A 233 30.23 -9.79 1.16
C LYS A 233 29.18 -8.91 0.50
N THR A 234 29.46 -7.62 0.33
CA THR A 234 28.48 -6.64 -0.21
C THR A 234 28.00 -7.04 -1.62
N ILE A 235 28.92 -7.24 -2.54
CA ILE A 235 28.54 -7.60 -3.91
C ILE A 235 27.90 -9.00 -3.98
N SER A 236 28.35 -9.94 -3.14
CA SER A 236 27.80 -11.29 -3.06
C SER A 236 26.42 -11.37 -2.41
N THR A 237 25.95 -10.28 -1.81
CA THR A 237 24.57 -10.15 -1.31
C THR A 237 23.73 -9.25 -2.20
N VAL A 238 24.29 -8.16 -2.73
CA VAL A 238 23.59 -7.22 -3.62
C VAL A 238 23.24 -7.85 -4.96
N PHE A 239 24.22 -8.46 -5.63
CA PHE A 239 24.00 -9.07 -6.97
C PHE A 239 22.86 -10.10 -7.00
N PRO A 240 22.83 -11.14 -6.16
CA PRO A 240 21.74 -12.11 -6.16
C PRO A 240 20.40 -11.50 -5.75
N SER A 241 20.39 -10.42 -4.94
CA SER A 241 19.18 -9.69 -4.60
C SER A 241 18.64 -8.91 -5.79
N VAL A 242 19.52 -8.30 -6.59
CA VAL A 242 19.17 -7.62 -7.87
C VAL A 242 18.64 -8.64 -8.87
N LYS A 243 19.30 -9.81 -9.05
CA LYS A 243 18.81 -10.88 -9.92
C LYS A 243 17.41 -11.35 -9.52
N ALA A 244 17.17 -11.58 -8.22
CA ALA A 244 15.86 -11.96 -7.70
C ALA A 244 14.78 -10.87 -7.96
N LEU A 245 15.16 -9.58 -7.90
CA LEU A 245 14.28 -8.47 -8.26
C LEU A 245 13.90 -8.52 -9.76
N GLY A 246 14.88 -8.75 -10.64
CA GLY A 246 14.67 -8.86 -12.08
C GLY A 246 13.78 -10.03 -12.49
N GLU A 247 13.76 -11.09 -11.69
CA GLU A 247 12.88 -12.25 -11.88
C GLU A 247 11.50 -12.09 -11.20
N GLY A 248 11.20 -10.89 -10.67
CA GLY A 248 9.91 -10.61 -10.01
C GLY A 248 9.71 -11.28 -8.65
N ILE A 249 10.77 -11.86 -8.06
CA ILE A 249 10.69 -12.53 -6.75
C ILE A 249 10.57 -11.49 -5.60
N GLY A 250 11.01 -10.26 -5.84
CA GLY A 250 10.89 -9.13 -4.93
C GLY A 250 10.65 -7.83 -5.69
N GLU A 251 10.19 -6.79 -4.99
CA GLU A 251 9.93 -5.49 -5.61
C GLU A 251 10.95 -4.41 -5.20
N LYS A 252 11.51 -4.52 -4.00
CA LYS A 252 12.41 -3.53 -3.39
C LYS A 252 13.51 -4.20 -2.60
N ILE A 253 14.69 -3.59 -2.59
CA ILE A 253 15.84 -4.01 -1.78
C ILE A 253 16.12 -2.92 -0.75
N PHE A 254 16.13 -3.28 0.54
CA PHE A 254 16.54 -2.42 1.63
C PHE A 254 17.89 -2.89 2.15
N TYR A 255 18.96 -2.14 1.87
CA TYR A 255 20.28 -2.42 2.37
C TYR A 255 20.57 -1.56 3.61
N LEU A 256 20.40 -2.15 4.80
CA LEU A 256 20.54 -1.44 6.06
C LEU A 256 21.99 -1.53 6.57
N THR A 257 22.56 -0.41 7.00
CA THR A 257 23.94 -0.34 7.50
C THR A 257 23.99 0.38 8.84
N ALA A 258 24.86 -0.09 9.73
CA ALA A 258 25.06 0.54 11.04
C ALA A 258 25.96 1.80 10.97
N LYS A 259 26.73 1.98 9.88
CA LYS A 259 27.70 3.09 9.71
C LYS A 259 27.60 3.68 8.32
N THR A 260 27.80 5.00 8.19
CA THR A 260 27.77 5.74 6.93
C THR A 260 28.79 5.19 5.92
N ILE A 261 29.98 4.81 6.36
CA ILE A 261 31.02 4.25 5.48
C ILE A 261 30.59 2.94 4.79
N THR A 262 29.80 2.11 5.45
CA THR A 262 29.30 0.87 4.87
C THR A 262 28.16 1.12 3.86
N ARG A 263 27.46 2.25 3.98
CA ARG A 263 26.51 2.73 2.98
C ARG A 263 27.21 3.00 1.63
N THR A 264 28.33 3.73 1.65
CA THR A 264 29.10 4.05 0.44
C THR A 264 29.54 2.77 -0.30
N VAL A 265 29.95 1.73 0.43
CA VAL A 265 30.32 0.44 -0.17
C VAL A 265 29.12 -0.24 -0.84
N ALA A 266 27.94 -0.17 -0.25
CA ALA A 266 26.72 -0.70 -0.88
C ALA A 266 26.33 0.10 -2.13
N GLU A 267 26.35 1.43 -2.07
CA GLU A 267 26.10 2.30 -3.22
C GLU A 267 27.07 2.02 -4.38
N GLN A 268 28.34 1.81 -4.08
CA GLN A 268 29.35 1.44 -5.09
C GLN A 268 29.06 0.08 -5.71
N ALA A 269 28.59 -0.92 -4.93
CA ALA A 269 28.22 -2.21 -5.47
C ALA A 269 27.03 -2.11 -6.45
N PHE A 270 26.02 -1.30 -6.14
CA PHE A 270 24.89 -1.04 -7.06
C PHE A 270 25.37 -0.31 -8.33
N ARG A 271 26.23 0.71 -8.21
CA ARG A 271 26.80 1.40 -9.40
C ARG A 271 27.59 0.44 -10.27
N THR A 272 28.45 -0.39 -9.70
CA THR A 272 29.21 -1.39 -10.44
C THR A 272 28.32 -2.32 -11.24
N LEU A 273 27.15 -2.73 -10.69
CA LEU A 273 26.19 -3.55 -11.42
C LEU A 273 25.50 -2.75 -12.55
N SER A 274 25.14 -1.50 -12.29
CA SER A 274 24.54 -0.61 -13.30
C SER A 274 25.47 -0.28 -14.46
N ASP A 275 26.78 -0.23 -14.23
CA ASP A 275 27.78 0.05 -15.24
C ASP A 275 28.11 -1.18 -16.12
N ASN A 276 27.71 -2.37 -15.71
CA ASN A 276 27.97 -3.65 -16.37
C ASN A 276 26.71 -4.34 -16.95
N GLY A 277 25.57 -3.67 -16.99
CA GLY A 277 24.28 -4.14 -17.51
C GLY A 277 23.21 -3.12 -17.21
#